data_c59ac944c3e2a1cec33c0a8efa557a34
#
_entry.id   c59ac944c3e2a1cec33c0a8efa557a34
#
_cell.length_a   1.000
_cell.length_b   1.000
_cell.length_c   1.000
_cell.angle_alpha   90.00
_cell.angle_beta   90.00
_cell.angle_gamma   90.00
#
_symmetry.space_group_name_H-M   'P 1'
#
loop_
_entity.id
_entity.type
_entity.pdbx_description
1 polymer ?
#
loop_
_entity_poly.entity_id
_entity_poly.type
_entity_poly.pdbx_seq_one_letter_code
_entity_poly.pdbx_strand_id
1 'polypeptide(L)'
;MQRRTLTAALCGAAVLAFGLTGCGDKTPEAPKAVTLTVGATPVPHADILKFIEPALKKEGVNLKVVEFSDYVKPNLALSDKELDANFFQHKPYLDTFSAERGLKLSVLCSVHIEGDAG
;
A
#
# COMPACT_ATOMS: atom_id res chain seq x y z
N MET A 1 42.08 63.98 -41.13
CA MET A 1 42.51 63.16 -42.29
C MET A 1 42.24 61.73 -41.95
N GLN A 2 41.24 61.22 -42.62
CA GLN A 2 41.30 60.08 -43.53
C GLN A 2 41.77 58.81 -42.83
N ARG A 3 41.19 57.71 -42.99
CA ARG A 3 40.24 57.03 -43.90
C ARG A 3 39.94 55.67 -43.28
N ARG A 4 38.73 55.29 -43.33
CA ARG A 4 38.28 54.21 -44.21
C ARG A 4 39.00 52.85 -43.92
N THR A 5 38.40 51.77 -43.81
CA THR A 5 37.33 51.06 -44.51
C THR A 5 37.01 49.80 -43.79
N LEU A 6 35.77 49.49 -43.79
CA LEU A 6 35.17 48.40 -44.56
C LEU A 6 35.41 47.00 -44.02
N THR A 7 34.28 46.52 -43.61
CA THR A 7 33.71 45.27 -44.13
C THR A 7 34.44 43.99 -43.82
N ALA A 8 33.79 43.19 -43.07
CA ALA A 8 33.41 41.87 -43.58
C ALA A 8 32.35 41.28 -42.68
N ALA A 9 31.20 41.22 -43.26
CA ALA A 9 30.19 40.25 -42.84
C ALA A 9 30.76 38.87 -43.12
N LEU A 10 30.51 37.98 -42.23
CA LEU A 10 30.26 36.53 -42.49
C LEU A 10 29.61 36.03 -41.26
N CYS A 11 28.35 35.83 -41.40
CA CYS A 11 27.73 34.59 -41.72
C CYS A 11 28.26 33.44 -40.87
N GLY A 12 27.47 33.00 -40.10
CA GLY A 12 27.57 31.61 -40.01
C GLY A 12 27.30 31.02 -38.64
N ALA A 13 26.28 30.33 -38.68
CA ALA A 13 25.96 29.24 -37.79
C ALA A 13 25.44 29.63 -36.39
N ALA A 14 24.21 30.03 -36.40
CA ALA A 14 23.32 29.63 -35.33
C ALA A 14 23.24 28.10 -35.32
N VAL A 15 24.11 27.50 -34.55
CA VAL A 15 23.89 26.12 -34.15
C VAL A 15 22.76 26.18 -33.13
N LEU A 16 21.58 25.99 -33.62
CA LEU A 16 20.46 25.55 -32.83
C LEU A 16 20.84 24.19 -32.26
N ALA A 17 21.49 24.22 -31.12
CA ALA A 17 21.51 23.06 -30.26
C ALA A 17 20.07 22.88 -29.78
N PHE A 18 19.29 22.17 -30.56
CA PHE A 18 18.13 21.48 -30.04
C PHE A 18 18.66 20.52 -28.97
N GLY A 19 18.70 21.04 -27.76
CA GLY A 19 18.78 20.19 -26.60
C GLY A 19 17.51 19.36 -26.62
N LEU A 20 17.61 18.18 -27.18
CA LEU A 20 16.74 17.09 -26.82
C LEU A 20 16.93 16.88 -25.33
N THR A 21 16.16 17.63 -24.56
CA THR A 21 15.84 17.18 -23.21
C THR A 21 15.08 15.90 -23.44
N GLY A 22 15.84 14.82 -23.48
CA GLY A 22 15.28 13.49 -23.49
C GLY A 22 14.22 13.46 -22.41
N CYS A 23 13.04 13.00 -22.77
CA CYS A 23 12.03 12.58 -21.84
C CYS A 23 12.75 11.83 -20.74
N GLY A 24 12.62 12.33 -19.49
CA GLY A 24 13.16 11.61 -18.37
C GLY A 24 12.64 10.19 -18.47
N ASP A 25 13.53 9.25 -18.57
CA ASP A 25 13.23 7.85 -18.34
C ASP A 25 12.59 7.79 -16.97
N LYS A 26 11.25 7.81 -16.95
CA LYS A 26 10.52 7.24 -15.85
C LYS A 26 10.73 5.75 -16.02
N THR A 27 11.87 5.28 -15.54
CA THR A 27 12.01 3.90 -15.15
C THR A 27 10.79 3.65 -14.29
N PRO A 28 9.94 2.66 -14.59
CA PRO A 28 8.85 2.32 -13.71
C PRO A 28 9.48 2.05 -12.36
N GLU A 29 9.29 2.97 -11.42
CA GLU A 29 9.72 2.76 -10.04
C GLU A 29 8.99 1.51 -9.61
N ALA A 30 9.73 0.45 -9.26
CA ALA A 30 9.14 -0.78 -8.76
C ALA A 30 8.18 -0.38 -7.63
N PRO A 31 6.94 -0.87 -7.62
CA PRO A 31 5.96 -0.46 -6.63
C PRO A 31 6.58 -0.62 -5.24
N LYS A 32 6.62 0.46 -4.48
CA LYS A 32 7.14 0.44 -3.11
C LYS A 32 6.40 -0.63 -2.35
N ALA A 33 7.14 -1.54 -1.72
CA ALA A 33 6.56 -2.57 -0.89
C ALA A 33 5.66 -1.92 0.18
N VAL A 34 4.41 -2.37 0.25
CA VAL A 34 3.43 -1.91 1.24
C VAL A 34 3.45 -2.87 2.41
N THR A 35 3.51 -2.35 3.62
CA THR A 35 3.34 -3.18 4.83
C THR A 35 1.89 -3.16 5.26
N LEU A 36 1.31 -4.33 5.40
CA LEU A 36 -0.06 -4.54 5.86
C LEU A 36 -0.01 -5.27 7.21
N THR A 37 -0.50 -4.62 8.25
CA THR A 37 -0.56 -5.19 9.60
C THR A 37 -1.97 -5.72 9.87
N VAL A 38 -2.09 -7.03 10.06
CA VAL A 38 -3.38 -7.71 10.23
C VAL A 38 -3.44 -8.40 11.58
N GLY A 39 -4.47 -8.06 12.36
CA GLY A 39 -4.78 -8.74 13.61
C GLY A 39 -5.55 -10.04 13.35
N ALA A 40 -5.18 -11.11 14.01
CA ALA A 40 -5.82 -12.41 13.86
C ALA A 40 -5.78 -13.23 15.15
N THR A 41 -6.73 -14.14 15.30
CA THR A 41 -6.61 -15.20 16.31
C THR A 41 -5.66 -16.30 15.80
N PRO A 42 -5.01 -17.07 16.67
CA PRO A 42 -3.94 -17.98 16.25
C PRO A 42 -4.37 -19.00 15.20
N VAL A 43 -5.40 -19.78 15.49
CA VAL A 43 -5.87 -20.89 14.64
C VAL A 43 -7.38 -20.74 14.38
N PRO A 44 -7.82 -20.83 13.14
CA PRO A 44 -7.05 -21.02 11.89
C PRO A 44 -6.56 -19.72 11.25
N HIS A 45 -6.95 -18.55 11.76
CA HIS A 45 -6.85 -17.26 11.08
C HIS A 45 -5.39 -16.83 10.84
N ALA A 46 -4.56 -16.82 11.87
CA ALA A 46 -3.14 -16.47 11.71
C ALA A 46 -2.40 -17.48 10.83
N ASP A 47 -2.73 -18.76 10.90
CA ASP A 47 -2.13 -19.79 10.06
C ASP A 47 -2.46 -19.59 8.59
N ILE A 48 -3.70 -19.20 8.26
CA ILE A 48 -4.11 -18.86 6.89
C ILE A 48 -3.31 -17.66 6.40
N LEU A 49 -3.18 -16.61 7.20
CA LEU A 49 -2.41 -15.42 6.84
C LEU A 49 -0.94 -15.74 6.60
N LYS A 50 -0.32 -16.52 7.45
CA LYS A 50 1.06 -16.97 7.29
C LYS A 50 1.25 -17.82 6.02
N PHE A 51 0.26 -18.61 5.67
CA PHE A 51 0.29 -19.43 4.46
C PHE A 51 0.33 -18.56 3.18
N ILE A 52 -0.41 -17.46 3.14
CA ILE A 52 -0.46 -16.58 1.98
C ILE A 52 0.66 -15.53 1.95
N GLU A 53 1.39 -15.34 3.03
CA GLU A 53 2.46 -14.33 3.15
C GLU A 53 3.47 -14.37 1.99
N PRO A 54 4.01 -15.55 1.57
CA PRO A 54 4.96 -15.60 0.46
C PRO A 54 4.38 -15.15 -0.87
N ALA A 55 3.09 -15.41 -1.11
CA ALA A 55 2.40 -14.96 -2.31
C ALA A 55 2.22 -13.43 -2.31
N LEU A 56 1.81 -12.87 -1.18
CA LEU A 56 1.67 -11.43 -1.02
C LEU A 56 3.01 -10.70 -1.18
N LYS A 57 4.09 -11.29 -0.68
CA LYS A 57 5.43 -10.72 -0.83
C LYS A 57 5.85 -10.59 -2.30
N LYS A 58 5.47 -11.54 -3.14
CA LYS A 58 5.71 -11.47 -4.59
C LYS A 58 4.93 -10.33 -5.26
N GLU A 59 3.79 -9.97 -4.69
CA GLU A 59 2.95 -8.84 -5.13
C GLU A 59 3.39 -7.49 -4.52
N GLY A 60 4.48 -7.46 -3.78
CA GLY A 60 5.00 -6.24 -3.15
C GLY A 60 4.31 -5.90 -1.82
N VAL A 61 3.63 -6.85 -1.18
CA VAL A 61 2.97 -6.66 0.11
C VAL A 61 3.75 -7.41 1.20
N ASN A 62 4.23 -6.67 2.20
CA ASN A 62 4.80 -7.25 3.41
C ASN A 62 3.67 -7.42 4.44
N LEU A 63 3.28 -8.66 4.67
CA LEU A 63 2.25 -8.97 5.66
C LEU A 63 2.89 -9.08 7.05
N LYS A 64 2.34 -8.33 8.01
CA LYS A 64 2.66 -8.43 9.42
C LYS A 64 1.44 -8.96 10.16
N VAL A 65 1.53 -10.17 10.68
CA VAL A 65 0.46 -10.79 11.47
C VAL A 65 0.66 -10.50 12.94
N VAL A 66 -0.36 -9.95 13.58
CA VAL A 66 -0.40 -9.72 15.03
C VAL A 66 -1.43 -10.66 15.63
N GLU A 67 -0.99 -11.60 16.46
CA GLU A 67 -1.88 -12.58 17.08
C GLU A 67 -2.50 -12.03 18.36
N PHE A 68 -3.79 -12.28 18.51
CA PHE A 68 -4.56 -11.97 19.70
C PHE A 68 -5.22 -13.22 20.25
N SER A 69 -5.15 -13.43 21.53
CA SER A 69 -5.78 -14.56 22.23
C SER A 69 -7.21 -14.26 22.71
N ASP A 70 -7.70 -13.06 22.46
CA ASP A 70 -9.04 -12.62 22.84
C ASP A 70 -9.77 -11.97 21.65
N TYR A 71 -11.10 -11.78 21.80
CA TYR A 71 -11.94 -11.23 20.74
C TYR A 71 -12.28 -9.74 20.91
N VAL A 72 -11.78 -9.10 21.96
CA VAL A 72 -12.05 -7.68 22.27
C VAL A 72 -10.97 -6.77 21.67
N LYS A 73 -9.73 -7.08 21.95
CA LYS A 73 -8.57 -6.26 21.57
C LYS A 73 -8.42 -6.03 20.06
N PRO A 74 -8.63 -7.03 19.17
CA PRO A 74 -8.44 -6.82 17.76
C PRO A 74 -9.26 -5.66 17.18
N ASN A 75 -10.54 -5.57 17.55
CA ASN A 75 -11.41 -4.49 17.04
C ASN A 75 -11.04 -3.13 17.63
N LEU A 76 -10.60 -3.07 18.86
CA LEU A 76 -10.12 -1.84 19.48
C LEU A 76 -8.83 -1.36 18.82
N ALA A 77 -7.86 -2.23 18.65
CA ALA A 77 -6.59 -1.93 17.98
C ALA A 77 -6.81 -1.46 16.53
N LEU A 78 -7.76 -2.07 15.81
CA LEU A 78 -8.13 -1.61 14.46
C LEU A 78 -8.77 -0.22 14.49
N SER A 79 -9.69 0.02 15.41
CA SER A 79 -10.32 1.33 15.60
C SER A 79 -9.31 2.42 15.95
N ASP A 80 -8.30 2.08 16.74
CA ASP A 80 -7.22 2.97 17.16
C ASP A 80 -6.13 3.13 16.09
N LYS A 81 -6.30 2.49 14.92
CA LYS A 81 -5.37 2.52 13.78
C LYS A 81 -3.99 1.90 14.07
N GLU A 82 -3.92 1.01 15.02
CA GLU A 82 -2.74 0.20 15.30
C GLU A 82 -2.61 -0.97 14.31
N LEU A 83 -3.72 -1.34 13.67
CA LEU A 83 -3.83 -2.36 12.64
C LEU A 83 -4.45 -1.78 11.37
N ASP A 84 -4.17 -2.41 10.24
CA ASP A 84 -4.80 -2.08 8.96
C ASP A 84 -6.06 -2.92 8.71
N ALA A 85 -6.09 -4.13 9.22
CA ALA A 85 -7.22 -5.04 9.10
C ALA A 85 -7.23 -6.07 10.22
N ASN A 86 -8.36 -6.78 10.36
CA ASN A 86 -8.52 -7.93 11.22
C ASN A 86 -9.04 -9.13 10.45
N PHE A 87 -8.64 -10.31 10.87
CA PHE A 87 -9.16 -11.57 10.39
C PHE A 87 -9.39 -12.54 11.56
N PHE A 88 -10.60 -12.56 12.13
CA PHE A 88 -10.90 -13.45 13.27
C PHE A 88 -12.39 -13.64 13.55
N GLN A 89 -13.27 -12.79 13.05
CA GLN A 89 -14.67 -12.73 13.51
C GLN A 89 -15.67 -12.94 12.38
N HIS A 90 -16.89 -13.33 12.75
CA HIS A 90 -18.03 -13.32 11.86
C HIS A 90 -18.80 -11.98 11.95
N LYS A 91 -19.61 -11.72 10.94
CA LYS A 91 -20.30 -10.44 10.81
C LYS A 91 -21.22 -10.11 11.99
N PRO A 92 -22.05 -11.02 12.53
CA PRO A 92 -22.93 -10.73 13.68
C PRO A 92 -22.17 -10.22 14.90
N TYR A 93 -21.00 -10.82 15.21
CA TYR A 93 -20.17 -10.36 16.31
C TYR A 93 -19.63 -8.94 16.05
N LEU A 94 -19.14 -8.67 14.86
CA LEU A 94 -18.66 -7.34 14.48
C LEU A 94 -19.77 -6.29 14.62
N ASP A 95 -20.96 -6.58 14.13
CA ASP A 95 -22.09 -5.65 14.17
C ASP A 95 -22.49 -5.31 15.61
N THR A 96 -22.61 -6.34 16.46
CA THR A 96 -22.96 -6.16 17.87
C THR A 96 -21.87 -5.40 18.63
N PHE A 97 -20.63 -5.83 18.47
CA PHE A 97 -19.50 -5.19 19.14
C PHE A 97 -19.33 -3.72 18.74
N SER A 98 -19.48 -3.45 17.44
CA SER A 98 -19.37 -2.08 16.92
C SER A 98 -20.50 -1.18 17.39
N ALA A 99 -21.73 -1.69 17.44
CA ALA A 99 -22.88 -0.95 17.94
C ALA A 99 -22.76 -0.62 19.43
N GLU A 100 -22.35 -1.58 20.25
CA GLU A 100 -22.19 -1.39 21.68
C GLU A 100 -21.07 -0.39 22.06
N ARG A 101 -20.05 -0.30 21.23
CA ARG A 101 -18.86 0.50 21.50
C ARG A 101 -18.71 1.73 20.63
N GLY A 102 -19.65 1.99 19.73
CA GLY A 102 -19.62 3.12 18.82
C GLY A 102 -18.48 3.06 17.81
N LEU A 103 -18.05 1.86 17.40
CA LEU A 103 -16.98 1.69 16.43
C LEU A 103 -17.49 1.77 15.00
N LYS A 104 -16.66 2.30 14.10
CA LYS A 104 -16.94 2.39 12.66
C LYS A 104 -15.98 1.49 11.90
N LEU A 105 -16.28 0.21 11.90
CA LEU A 105 -15.53 -0.81 11.19
C LEU A 105 -16.35 -1.36 10.02
N SER A 106 -15.68 -1.68 8.92
CA SER A 106 -16.31 -2.20 7.71
C SER A 106 -15.82 -3.59 7.38
N VAL A 107 -16.69 -4.43 6.86
CA VAL A 107 -16.35 -5.74 6.30
C VAL A 107 -15.76 -5.55 4.90
N LEU A 108 -14.59 -6.13 4.66
CA LEU A 108 -13.97 -6.16 3.34
C LEU A 108 -14.46 -7.35 2.52
N CYS A 109 -14.38 -8.54 3.10
CA CYS A 109 -14.79 -9.78 2.44
C CYS A 109 -15.00 -10.89 3.46
N SER A 110 -15.60 -11.98 3.01
CA SER A 110 -15.67 -13.25 3.74
C SER A 110 -14.64 -14.21 3.17
N VAL A 111 -13.94 -14.92 4.05
CA VAL A 111 -12.89 -15.88 3.64
C VAL A 111 -13.40 -17.31 3.76
N HIS A 112 -14.00 -17.67 4.89
CA HIS A 112 -14.55 -18.99 5.14
C HIS A 112 -15.72 -18.93 6.13
N ILE A 113 -16.43 -20.01 6.24
CA ILE A 113 -17.47 -20.23 7.24
C ILE A 113 -16.94 -21.30 8.19
N GLU A 114 -16.91 -20.98 9.47
CA GLU A 114 -16.66 -21.96 10.51
C GLU A 114 -18.00 -22.59 10.88
N GLY A 115 -18.05 -23.92 10.85
CA GLY A 115 -19.23 -24.64 11.31
C GLY A 115 -19.39 -24.46 12.83
N ASP A 116 -20.63 -24.35 13.28
CA ASP A 116 -20.89 -24.43 14.71
C ASP A 116 -20.34 -25.76 15.24
N ALA A 117 -19.38 -25.69 16.13
CA ALA A 117 -19.00 -26.84 16.93
C ALA A 117 -20.19 -27.13 17.86
N GLY A 118 -21.08 -28.02 17.41
CA GLY A 118 -22.20 -28.51 18.18
C GLY A 118 -21.75 -29.34 19.37
#